data_4a7b32855a9c7caad96619d80358d796
#
_entry.id   4a7b32855a9c7caad96619d80358d796
#
_cell.length_a   1.000
_cell.length_b   1.000
_cell.length_c   1.000
_cell.angle_alpha   90.00
_cell.angle_beta   90.00
_cell.angle_gamma   90.00
#
_symmetry.space_group_name_H-M   'P 1'
#
loop_
_entity.id
_entity.type
_entity.pdbx_description
1 polymer ?
#
loop_
_entity_poly.entity_id
_entity_poly.type
_entity_poly.pdbx_seq_one_letter_code
_entity_poly.pdbx_strand_id
1 'polypeptide(L)'
;MILKTTNYIKRQMKVKTNKFTKNEIAKALKIYNYFIENSFSNFEEKKLSKTTFNSLLAKIKKNKLPFILAILNNEVIGLAFVNKFREKSGYRYSYEHSIYVDPNFINNGYGNKILKELIKICRKIGKIRNLIAVIGGKNNFASVKIHKKNGFKYIGTIKNAGFKKNKWIDSIYMQKRL
;
A
#
# COMPACT_ATOMS: atom_id res chain seq x y z
N MET A 1 -11.59 -18.64 45.37
CA MET A 1 -12.09 -18.19 44.05
C MET A 1 -11.00 -17.30 43.42
N ILE A 2 -10.14 -17.89 42.57
CA ILE A 2 -8.96 -17.21 42.02
C ILE A 2 -9.38 -16.67 40.68
N LEU A 3 -9.54 -15.34 40.59
CA LEU A 3 -9.76 -14.63 39.32
C LEU A 3 -8.48 -14.73 38.46
N LYS A 4 -8.54 -15.55 37.43
CA LYS A 4 -7.50 -15.55 36.38
C LYS A 4 -7.63 -14.24 35.60
N THR A 5 -6.83 -13.25 35.94
CA THR A 5 -6.60 -12.09 35.12
C THR A 5 -5.88 -12.53 33.83
N THR A 6 -6.65 -12.76 32.79
CA THR A 6 -6.12 -13.01 31.45
C THR A 6 -5.50 -11.71 30.95
N ASN A 7 -4.18 -11.60 31.05
CA ASN A 7 -3.42 -10.50 30.44
C ASN A 7 -3.68 -10.50 28.93
N TYR A 8 -4.62 -9.69 28.47
CA TYR A 8 -4.78 -9.34 27.08
C TYR A 8 -3.55 -8.52 26.64
N ILE A 9 -2.48 -9.20 26.25
CA ILE A 9 -1.37 -8.56 25.54
C ILE A 9 -1.98 -7.99 24.27
N LYS A 10 -2.19 -6.69 24.24
CA LYS A 10 -2.70 -5.95 23.07
C LYS A 10 -1.69 -6.13 21.95
N ARG A 11 -1.94 -7.12 21.10
CA ARG A 11 -1.04 -7.51 20.02
C ARG A 11 -0.87 -6.33 19.07
N GLN A 12 0.31 -5.72 19.05
CA GLN A 12 0.57 -4.50 18.30
C GLN A 12 1.15 -4.85 16.92
N MET A 13 0.54 -4.28 15.87
CA MET A 13 1.09 -4.36 14.52
C MET A 13 2.47 -3.68 14.48
N LYS A 14 3.46 -4.38 13.97
CA LYS A 14 4.82 -3.86 13.70
C LYS A 14 5.01 -3.65 12.20
N VAL A 15 5.90 -2.72 11.83
CA VAL A 15 6.30 -2.48 10.44
C VAL A 15 7.75 -2.91 10.24
N LYS A 16 7.97 -3.72 9.21
CA LYS A 16 9.30 -4.19 8.78
C LYS A 16 9.64 -3.53 7.46
N THR A 17 10.85 -2.98 7.33
CA THR A 17 11.28 -2.15 6.18
C THR A 17 12.41 -2.78 5.36
N ASN A 18 13.03 -3.83 5.85
CA ASN A 18 14.16 -4.51 5.20
C ASN A 18 14.32 -5.94 5.73
N LYS A 19 15.30 -6.68 5.16
CA LYS A 19 15.64 -8.06 5.58
C LYS A 19 14.41 -8.98 5.63
N PHE A 20 13.60 -8.95 4.58
CA PHE A 20 12.44 -9.84 4.45
C PHE A 20 12.87 -11.28 4.22
N THR A 21 12.21 -12.23 4.89
CA THR A 21 12.39 -13.66 4.64
C THR A 21 11.70 -14.08 3.34
N LYS A 22 12.08 -15.26 2.80
CA LYS A 22 11.42 -15.83 1.61
C LYS A 22 9.90 -16.01 1.85
N ASN A 23 9.50 -16.43 3.05
CA ASN A 23 8.09 -16.62 3.41
C ASN A 23 7.32 -15.30 3.50
N GLU A 24 7.93 -14.26 4.08
CA GLU A 24 7.32 -12.92 4.13
C GLU A 24 7.08 -12.35 2.72
N ILE A 25 8.05 -12.51 1.81
CA ILE A 25 7.91 -12.10 0.41
C ILE A 25 6.81 -12.91 -0.30
N ALA A 26 6.75 -14.23 -0.08
CA ALA A 26 5.70 -15.07 -0.65
C ALA A 26 4.29 -14.66 -0.17
N LYS A 27 4.15 -14.36 1.13
CA LYS A 27 2.86 -13.88 1.67
C LYS A 27 2.50 -12.49 1.13
N ALA A 28 3.47 -11.57 1.02
CA ALA A 28 3.26 -10.26 0.41
C ALA A 28 2.79 -10.37 -1.05
N LEU A 29 3.42 -11.24 -1.85
CA LEU A 29 3.00 -11.52 -3.21
C LEU A 29 1.57 -12.09 -3.27
N LYS A 30 1.22 -13.01 -2.36
CA LYS A 30 -0.15 -13.55 -2.27
C LYS A 30 -1.16 -12.44 -2.01
N ILE A 31 -0.89 -11.53 -1.08
CA ILE A 31 -1.75 -10.37 -0.80
C ILE A 31 -1.85 -9.47 -2.05
N TYR A 32 -0.73 -9.13 -2.68
CA TYR A 32 -0.71 -8.29 -3.87
C TYR A 32 -1.54 -8.89 -5.00
N ASN A 33 -1.34 -10.17 -5.30
CA ASN A 33 -2.06 -10.90 -6.36
C ASN A 33 -3.55 -11.05 -6.07
N TYR A 34 -3.95 -11.16 -4.79
CA TYR A 34 -5.36 -11.14 -4.44
C TYR A 34 -6.08 -9.89 -4.95
N PHE A 35 -5.45 -8.70 -4.80
CA PHE A 35 -6.04 -7.45 -5.28
C PHE A 35 -5.98 -7.31 -6.80
N ILE A 36 -5.02 -7.93 -7.47
CA ILE A 36 -5.04 -8.03 -8.93
C ILE A 36 -6.28 -8.82 -9.36
N GLU A 37 -6.54 -9.97 -8.77
CA GLU A 37 -7.62 -10.85 -9.19
C GLU A 37 -9.01 -10.37 -8.72
N ASN A 38 -9.12 -9.80 -7.52
CA ASN A 38 -10.42 -9.64 -6.87
C ASN A 38 -10.86 -8.19 -6.70
N SER A 39 -10.08 -7.21 -7.22
CA SER A 39 -10.44 -5.80 -7.06
C SER A 39 -10.09 -4.94 -8.27
N PHE A 40 -10.61 -3.71 -8.25
CA PHE A 40 -10.21 -2.64 -9.16
C PHE A 40 -9.20 -1.67 -8.54
N SER A 41 -8.73 -1.93 -7.31
CA SER A 41 -7.73 -1.09 -6.64
C SER A 41 -6.31 -1.30 -7.14
N ASN A 42 -6.09 -2.33 -7.96
CA ASN A 42 -4.85 -2.58 -8.68
C ASN A 42 -5.18 -2.72 -10.17
N PHE A 43 -4.53 -1.95 -11.02
CA PHE A 43 -4.77 -1.94 -12.46
C PHE A 43 -4.02 -3.03 -13.24
N GLU A 44 -3.16 -3.82 -12.60
CA GLU A 44 -2.62 -5.03 -13.22
C GLU A 44 -3.74 -6.04 -13.51
N GLU A 45 -3.70 -6.66 -14.69
CA GLU A 45 -4.71 -7.64 -15.11
C GLU A 45 -4.29 -9.08 -14.80
N LYS A 46 -2.98 -9.35 -14.81
CA LYS A 46 -2.42 -10.69 -14.59
C LYS A 46 -1.60 -10.73 -13.30
N LYS A 47 -1.77 -11.82 -12.53
CA LYS A 47 -0.95 -12.08 -11.35
C LYS A 47 0.54 -11.95 -11.67
N LEU A 48 1.28 -11.36 -10.74
CA LEU A 48 2.73 -11.34 -10.84
C LEU A 48 3.30 -12.71 -10.45
N SER A 49 4.29 -13.15 -11.22
CA SER A 49 5.16 -14.26 -10.81
C SER A 49 6.07 -13.84 -9.64
N LYS A 50 6.65 -14.80 -8.96
CA LYS A 50 7.66 -14.54 -7.92
C LYS A 50 8.84 -13.74 -8.48
N THR A 51 9.29 -14.06 -9.69
CA THR A 51 10.38 -13.35 -10.38
C THR A 51 10.01 -11.89 -10.63
N THR A 52 8.83 -11.63 -11.18
CA THR A 52 8.35 -10.27 -11.48
C THR A 52 8.19 -9.44 -10.20
N PHE A 53 7.65 -10.04 -9.13
CA PHE A 53 7.52 -9.36 -7.85
C PHE A 53 8.88 -9.05 -7.22
N ASN A 54 9.86 -9.96 -7.30
CA ASN A 54 11.23 -9.70 -6.84
C ASN A 54 11.90 -8.59 -7.65
N SER A 55 11.65 -8.50 -8.96
CA SER A 55 12.12 -7.40 -9.80
C SER A 55 11.54 -6.06 -9.37
N LEU A 56 10.24 -6.01 -9.01
CA LEU A 56 9.61 -4.83 -8.41
C LEU A 56 10.32 -4.42 -7.11
N LEU A 57 10.57 -5.37 -6.20
CA LEU A 57 11.28 -5.10 -4.95
C LEU A 57 12.70 -4.59 -5.21
N ALA A 58 13.42 -5.19 -6.15
CA ALA A 58 14.77 -4.76 -6.54
C ALA A 58 14.77 -3.33 -7.10
N LYS A 59 13.78 -2.99 -7.95
CA LYS A 59 13.60 -1.62 -8.50
C LYS A 59 13.36 -0.60 -7.39
N ILE A 60 12.47 -0.93 -6.42
CA ILE A 60 12.17 -0.07 -5.28
C ILE A 60 13.45 0.16 -4.45
N LYS A 61 14.17 -0.91 -4.12
CA LYS A 61 15.43 -0.85 -3.37
C LYS A 61 16.51 -0.06 -4.09
N LYS A 62 16.73 -0.30 -5.39
CA LYS A 62 17.69 0.46 -6.23
C LYS A 62 17.42 1.95 -6.19
N ASN A 63 16.15 2.34 -6.20
CA ASN A 63 15.73 3.74 -6.12
C ASN A 63 15.74 4.29 -4.69
N LYS A 64 16.19 3.52 -3.69
CA LYS A 64 16.16 3.91 -2.26
C LYS A 64 14.77 4.40 -1.82
N LEU A 65 13.73 3.70 -2.26
CA LEU A 65 12.34 3.98 -1.91
C LEU A 65 11.84 2.98 -0.86
N PRO A 66 10.85 3.34 -0.03
CA PRO A 66 10.35 2.45 0.98
C PRO A 66 9.48 1.34 0.39
N PHE A 67 9.74 0.13 0.83
CA PHE A 67 8.84 -1.02 0.79
C PHE A 67 8.70 -1.52 2.22
N ILE A 68 7.47 -1.69 2.70
CA ILE A 68 7.19 -2.07 4.07
C ILE A 68 6.22 -3.25 4.13
N LEU A 69 6.42 -4.11 5.13
CA LEU A 69 5.47 -5.17 5.50
C LEU A 69 4.88 -4.84 6.87
N ALA A 70 3.57 -4.98 6.98
CA ALA A 70 2.86 -4.95 8.25
C ALA A 70 2.81 -6.36 8.84
N ILE A 71 3.34 -6.53 10.03
CA ILE A 71 3.44 -7.81 10.74
C ILE A 71 2.56 -7.76 11.99
N LEU A 72 1.70 -8.76 12.15
CA LEU A 72 0.91 -9.00 13.35
C LEU A 72 1.06 -10.46 13.75
N ASN A 73 1.47 -10.75 15.00
CA ASN A 73 1.69 -12.13 15.48
C ASN A 73 2.60 -12.96 14.56
N ASN A 74 3.70 -12.38 14.09
CA ASN A 74 4.64 -12.97 13.15
C ASN A 74 4.06 -13.30 11.76
N GLU A 75 2.85 -12.83 11.45
CA GLU A 75 2.20 -12.98 10.15
C GLU A 75 2.22 -11.66 9.38
N VAL A 76 2.51 -11.72 8.07
CA VAL A 76 2.35 -10.57 7.17
C VAL A 76 0.87 -10.34 6.90
N ILE A 77 0.35 -9.20 7.36
CA ILE A 77 -1.04 -8.80 7.21
C ILE A 77 -1.26 -7.68 6.19
N GLY A 78 -0.20 -7.17 5.61
CA GLY A 78 -0.28 -6.12 4.59
C GLY A 78 1.08 -5.66 4.13
N LEU A 79 1.07 -4.89 3.05
CA LEU A 79 2.25 -4.28 2.46
C LEU A 79 1.94 -2.88 1.97
N ALA A 80 2.98 -2.04 1.91
CA ALA A 80 2.92 -0.78 1.20
C ALA A 80 4.28 -0.42 0.63
N PHE A 81 4.28 0.33 -0.46
CA PHE A 81 5.52 0.77 -1.11
C PHE A 81 5.31 2.05 -1.90
N VAL A 82 6.42 2.61 -2.36
CA VAL A 82 6.45 3.86 -3.12
C VAL A 82 7.20 3.64 -4.42
N ASN A 83 6.67 4.20 -5.50
CA ASN A 83 7.30 4.26 -6.82
C ASN A 83 7.37 5.71 -7.31
N LYS A 84 8.18 5.99 -8.34
CA LYS A 84 8.10 7.27 -9.05
C LYS A 84 6.69 7.46 -9.62
N PHE A 85 6.17 8.68 -9.52
CA PHE A 85 4.87 9.00 -10.12
C PHE A 85 4.96 9.04 -11.66
N ARG A 86 6.02 9.64 -12.20
CA ARG A 86 6.33 9.73 -13.64
C ARG A 86 7.84 9.68 -13.85
N GLU A 87 8.28 9.24 -15.02
CA GLU A 87 9.71 9.10 -15.31
C GLU A 87 10.42 10.43 -15.67
N LYS A 88 9.68 11.41 -16.22
CA LYS A 88 10.27 12.71 -16.60
C LYS A 88 10.86 13.43 -15.38
N SER A 89 12.04 14.06 -15.56
CA SER A 89 12.84 14.65 -14.49
C SER A 89 12.13 15.73 -13.65
N GLY A 90 11.19 16.47 -14.23
CA GLY A 90 10.35 17.44 -13.52
C GLY A 90 9.53 16.83 -12.38
N TYR A 91 9.24 15.52 -12.44
CA TYR A 91 8.50 14.81 -11.40
C TYR A 91 9.39 14.17 -10.33
N ARG A 92 10.69 14.46 -10.27
CA ARG A 92 11.67 13.81 -9.38
C ARG A 92 11.35 13.83 -7.89
N TYR A 93 10.47 14.71 -7.45
CA TYR A 93 10.02 14.83 -6.05
C TYR A 93 8.60 14.30 -5.81
N SER A 94 7.94 13.79 -6.83
CA SER A 94 6.57 13.24 -6.77
C SER A 94 6.59 11.73 -6.90
N TYR A 95 5.89 11.07 -5.98
CA TYR A 95 5.89 9.62 -5.86
C TYR A 95 4.47 9.10 -5.67
N GLU A 96 4.18 7.98 -6.31
CA GLU A 96 2.96 7.23 -6.10
C GLU A 96 3.19 6.15 -5.05
N HIS A 97 2.21 5.90 -4.21
CA HIS A 97 2.27 4.80 -3.26
C HIS A 97 1.15 3.80 -3.48
N SER A 98 1.43 2.56 -3.10
CA SER A 98 0.47 1.46 -3.07
C SER A 98 0.36 0.94 -1.64
N ILE A 99 -0.85 0.51 -1.25
CA ILE A 99 -1.14 -0.07 0.05
C ILE A 99 -2.16 -1.18 -0.09
N TYR A 100 -1.86 -2.33 0.49
CA TYR A 100 -2.72 -3.50 0.49
C TYR A 100 -2.75 -4.14 1.87
N VAL A 101 -3.94 -4.51 2.33
CA VAL A 101 -4.16 -5.24 3.59
C VAL A 101 -4.74 -6.61 3.24
N ASP A 102 -4.20 -7.66 3.84
CA ASP A 102 -4.72 -9.02 3.65
C ASP A 102 -6.24 -9.03 3.89
N PRO A 103 -7.04 -9.64 3.00
CA PRO A 103 -8.50 -9.68 3.10
C PRO A 103 -9.04 -10.13 4.46
N ASN A 104 -8.32 -11.03 5.13
CA ASN A 104 -8.70 -11.51 6.47
C ASN A 104 -8.53 -10.46 7.57
N PHE A 105 -7.87 -9.33 7.28
CA PHE A 105 -7.55 -8.28 8.24
C PHE A 105 -8.12 -6.91 7.85
N ILE A 106 -8.95 -6.83 6.81
CA ILE A 106 -9.65 -5.58 6.45
C ILE A 106 -10.64 -5.15 7.54
N ASN A 107 -11.07 -3.90 7.51
CA ASN A 107 -12.01 -3.28 8.48
C ASN A 107 -11.52 -3.20 9.94
N ASN A 108 -10.28 -3.63 10.22
CA ASN A 108 -9.65 -3.56 11.55
C ASN A 108 -8.73 -2.33 11.74
N GLY A 109 -8.81 -1.36 10.82
CA GLY A 109 -8.03 -0.12 10.89
C GLY A 109 -6.54 -0.26 10.49
N TYR A 110 -6.09 -1.45 10.08
CA TYR A 110 -4.69 -1.68 9.70
C TYR A 110 -4.27 -0.86 8.48
N GLY A 111 -5.12 -0.67 7.48
CA GLY A 111 -4.82 0.18 6.33
C GLY A 111 -4.42 1.60 6.72
N ASN A 112 -5.15 2.20 7.68
CA ASN A 112 -4.81 3.51 8.22
C ASN A 112 -3.47 3.51 8.99
N LYS A 113 -3.18 2.47 9.77
CA LYS A 113 -1.90 2.33 10.50
C LYS A 113 -0.72 2.18 9.54
N ILE A 114 -0.87 1.33 8.50
CA ILE A 114 0.17 1.11 7.49
C ILE A 114 0.46 2.41 6.72
N LEU A 115 -0.59 3.14 6.30
CA LEU A 115 -0.43 4.41 5.59
C LEU A 115 0.28 5.46 6.46
N LYS A 116 -0.06 5.55 7.75
CA LYS A 116 0.65 6.45 8.69
C LYS A 116 2.13 6.14 8.79
N GLU A 117 2.50 4.86 8.93
CA GLU A 117 3.91 4.46 9.02
C GLU A 117 4.65 4.71 7.68
N LEU A 118 4.02 4.44 6.54
CA LEU A 118 4.59 4.76 5.24
C LEU A 118 4.89 6.26 5.11
N ILE A 119 3.93 7.12 5.47
CA ILE A 119 4.10 8.59 5.44
C ILE A 119 5.26 9.02 6.36
N LYS A 120 5.35 8.47 7.57
CA LYS A 120 6.42 8.75 8.52
C LYS A 120 7.79 8.39 7.95
N ILE A 121 7.90 7.24 7.28
CA ILE A 121 9.13 6.80 6.61
C ILE A 121 9.46 7.72 5.44
N CYS A 122 8.47 8.06 4.61
CA CYS A 122 8.66 8.94 3.45
C CYS A 122 9.17 10.34 3.84
N ARG A 123 8.68 10.91 4.94
CA ARG A 123 9.14 12.20 5.46
C ARG A 123 10.63 12.22 5.80
N LYS A 124 11.19 11.09 6.25
CA LYS A 124 12.62 10.97 6.53
C LYS A 124 13.47 10.88 5.27
N ILE A 125 12.85 10.60 4.12
CA ILE A 125 13.51 10.51 2.82
C ILE A 125 13.34 11.86 2.11
N GLY A 126 14.28 12.77 2.25
CA GLY A 126 14.18 14.18 1.82
C GLY A 126 13.80 14.41 0.36
N LYS A 127 14.02 13.44 -0.53
CA LYS A 127 13.62 13.53 -1.94
C LYS A 127 12.13 13.30 -2.19
N ILE A 128 11.37 12.69 -1.24
CA ILE A 128 9.93 12.47 -1.37
C ILE A 128 9.22 13.70 -0.83
N ARG A 129 8.75 14.59 -1.72
CA ARG A 129 8.05 15.82 -1.35
C ARG A 129 6.54 15.72 -1.51
N ASN A 130 6.10 14.92 -2.49
CA ASN A 130 4.69 14.70 -2.77
C ASN A 130 4.41 13.20 -2.80
N LEU A 131 3.38 12.77 -2.09
CA LEU A 131 2.77 11.45 -2.22
C LEU A 131 1.45 11.57 -2.97
N ILE A 132 1.30 10.75 -3.99
CA ILE A 132 0.12 10.67 -4.83
C ILE A 132 -0.52 9.30 -4.60
N ALA A 133 -1.82 9.31 -4.33
CA ALA A 133 -2.65 8.12 -4.30
C ALA A 133 -3.44 8.05 -5.60
N VAL A 134 -3.34 6.93 -6.30
CA VAL A 134 -4.18 6.58 -7.44
C VAL A 134 -5.12 5.47 -6.99
N ILE A 135 -6.39 5.80 -6.84
CA ILE A 135 -7.40 4.93 -6.23
C ILE A 135 -8.37 4.48 -7.33
N GLY A 136 -8.29 3.21 -7.69
CA GLY A 136 -9.15 2.61 -8.69
C GLY A 136 -10.54 2.27 -8.17
N GLY A 137 -11.56 2.56 -9.01
CA GLY A 137 -12.96 2.21 -8.78
C GLY A 137 -13.78 3.27 -8.04
N LYS A 138 -15.02 3.46 -8.51
CA LYS A 138 -15.97 4.45 -7.95
C LYS A 138 -16.29 4.21 -6.47
N ASN A 139 -16.28 2.97 -6.02
CA ASN A 139 -16.77 2.54 -4.69
C ASN A 139 -15.65 2.26 -3.70
N ASN A 140 -14.42 2.69 -3.97
CA ASN A 140 -13.30 2.47 -3.05
C ASN A 140 -13.29 3.53 -1.92
N PHE A 141 -14.44 3.71 -1.27
CA PHE A 141 -14.64 4.70 -0.20
C PHE A 141 -13.69 4.48 0.98
N ALA A 142 -13.38 3.22 1.29
CA ALA A 142 -12.46 2.90 2.38
C ALA A 142 -11.07 3.50 2.15
N SER A 143 -10.54 3.37 0.91
CA SER A 143 -9.26 3.97 0.54
C SER A 143 -9.32 5.50 0.59
N VAL A 144 -10.35 6.12 0.00
CA VAL A 144 -10.54 7.57 0.05
C VAL A 144 -10.59 8.08 1.50
N LYS A 145 -11.34 7.37 2.37
CA LYS A 145 -11.49 7.74 3.79
C LYS A 145 -10.16 7.73 4.54
N ILE A 146 -9.34 6.68 4.38
CA ILE A 146 -8.04 6.61 5.07
C ILE A 146 -7.06 7.65 4.54
N HIS A 147 -7.08 7.96 3.24
CA HIS A 147 -6.24 9.00 2.65
C HIS A 147 -6.65 10.39 3.18
N LYS A 148 -7.94 10.74 3.17
CA LYS A 148 -8.45 11.98 3.78
C LYS A 148 -8.00 12.11 5.24
N LYS A 149 -8.18 11.04 6.05
CA LYS A 149 -7.78 11.01 7.47
C LYS A 149 -6.28 11.25 7.67
N ASN A 150 -5.46 10.91 6.70
CA ASN A 150 -4.00 11.12 6.73
C ASN A 150 -3.57 12.41 6.02
N GLY A 151 -4.50 13.31 5.71
CA GLY A 151 -4.24 14.65 5.19
C GLY A 151 -3.95 14.68 3.69
N PHE A 152 -4.39 13.67 2.93
CA PHE A 152 -4.43 13.76 1.48
C PHE A 152 -5.62 14.62 1.04
N LYS A 153 -5.37 15.50 0.08
CA LYS A 153 -6.41 16.32 -0.56
C LYS A 153 -6.85 15.62 -1.85
N TYR A 154 -8.15 15.67 -2.13
CA TYR A 154 -8.68 15.23 -3.42
C TYR A 154 -8.23 16.20 -4.52
N ILE A 155 -7.76 15.66 -5.62
CA ILE A 155 -7.28 16.43 -6.78
C ILE A 155 -8.28 16.36 -7.93
N GLY A 156 -8.79 15.17 -8.20
CA GLY A 156 -9.73 14.95 -9.28
C GLY A 156 -9.97 13.47 -9.54
N THR A 157 -10.85 13.19 -10.48
CA THR A 157 -11.13 11.85 -10.97
C THR A 157 -10.97 11.83 -12.49
N ILE A 158 -10.11 10.95 -12.98
CA ILE A 158 -10.05 10.66 -14.40
C ILE A 158 -11.08 9.58 -14.69
N LYS A 159 -12.08 9.93 -15.48
CA LYS A 159 -13.14 9.00 -15.89
C LYS A 159 -12.59 7.98 -16.86
N ASN A 160 -13.01 6.72 -16.70
CA ASN A 160 -12.63 5.63 -17.61
C ASN A 160 -11.11 5.56 -17.85
N ALA A 161 -10.31 5.76 -16.82
CA ALA A 161 -8.85 5.84 -16.90
C ALA A 161 -8.19 4.49 -17.17
N GLY A 162 -8.81 3.41 -16.77
CA GLY A 162 -8.32 2.05 -16.96
C GLY A 162 -9.42 1.10 -17.42
N PHE A 163 -9.02 0.01 -18.04
CA PHE A 163 -9.94 -1.05 -18.45
C PHE A 163 -9.52 -2.36 -17.79
N LYS A 164 -10.42 -3.02 -17.06
CA LYS A 164 -10.12 -4.27 -16.36
C LYS A 164 -11.41 -5.08 -16.16
N LYS A 165 -11.33 -6.39 -16.37
CA LYS A 165 -12.49 -7.31 -16.23
C LYS A 165 -13.70 -6.83 -17.06
N ASN A 166 -13.44 -6.44 -18.31
CA ASN A 166 -14.43 -5.91 -19.24
C ASN A 166 -15.19 -4.69 -18.73
N LYS A 167 -14.57 -3.86 -17.86
CA LYS A 167 -15.17 -2.64 -17.33
C LYS A 167 -14.18 -1.48 -17.38
N TRP A 168 -14.68 -0.31 -17.76
CA TRP A 168 -13.97 0.95 -17.61
C TRP A 168 -13.97 1.40 -16.15
N ILE A 169 -12.81 1.77 -15.65
CA ILE A 169 -12.57 2.08 -14.25
C ILE A 169 -12.09 3.51 -14.12
N ASP A 170 -12.78 4.27 -13.27
CA ASP A 170 -12.34 5.61 -12.89
C ASP A 170 -11.11 5.53 -11.97
N SER A 171 -10.21 6.51 -12.09
CA SER A 171 -9.08 6.71 -11.17
C SER A 171 -9.25 7.99 -10.38
N ILE A 172 -9.37 7.87 -9.07
CA ILE A 172 -9.40 9.01 -8.13
C ILE A 172 -7.95 9.35 -7.76
N TYR A 173 -7.60 10.62 -7.93
CA TYR A 173 -6.29 11.15 -7.55
C TYR A 173 -6.39 11.93 -6.26
N MET A 174 -5.55 11.58 -5.31
CA MET A 174 -5.38 12.34 -4.07
C MET A 174 -3.90 12.63 -3.84
N GLN A 175 -3.59 13.76 -3.25
CA GLN A 175 -2.21 14.21 -3.03
C GLN A 175 -2.00 14.63 -1.58
N LYS A 176 -0.80 14.32 -1.08
CA LYS A 176 -0.28 14.85 0.17
C LYS A 176 1.13 15.41 -0.05
N ARG A 177 1.33 16.68 0.31
CA ARG A 177 2.66 17.27 0.46
C ARG A 177 3.25 16.85 1.82
N LEU A 178 4.53 16.41 1.84
CA LEU A 178 5.22 15.91 3.03
C LEU A 178 6.03 17.00 3.73
#